data_19f112c00275969b50290c9aa18772ce
#
_entry.id   19f112c00275969b50290c9aa18772ce
#
_cell.length_a   1.000
_cell.length_b   1.000
_cell.length_c   1.000
_cell.angle_alpha   90.00
_cell.angle_beta   90.00
_cell.angle_gamma   90.00
#
_symmetry.space_group_name_H-M   'P 1'
#
loop_
_entity.id
_entity.type
_entity.pdbx_description
1 polymer ?
#
loop_
_entity_poly.entity_id
_entity_poly.type
_entity_poly.pdbx_seq_one_letter_code
_entity_poly.pdbx_strand_id
1 'polypeptide(L)'
;LNRVEDHMERPKTMTRRSFLESTSCLGAALWAARMFPVTAMAGEAASAGRVGPQPIADKGFASVRKVGDGVYATISDPSKGLETLSNGGFIVGTEAALLIEGFRSPAGASFQFDALRQVSKVPVRAALDTHYHFDHTLGNAFYGAQGIAIWAHEKTAPLMVKVYGPGQELARAEM
;
A
#
# COMPACT_ATOMS: atom_id res chain seq x y z
N LEU A 1 51.59 2.36 1.37
CA LEU A 1 50.22 2.79 1.77
C LEU A 1 49.52 3.36 0.53
N ASN A 2 48.80 2.54 -0.23
CA ASN A 2 47.99 2.98 -1.36
C ASN A 2 46.55 3.24 -0.84
N ARG A 3 46.13 4.50 -0.99
CA ARG A 3 44.76 4.93 -0.72
C ARG A 3 43.95 4.63 -1.97
N VAL A 4 43.05 3.67 -1.91
CA VAL A 4 42.02 3.43 -2.93
C VAL A 4 40.93 4.48 -2.71
N GLU A 5 40.79 5.44 -3.62
CA GLU A 5 39.69 6.39 -3.64
C GLU A 5 38.50 5.69 -4.31
N ASP A 6 37.49 5.41 -3.51
CA ASP A 6 36.21 4.83 -3.92
C ASP A 6 35.36 5.94 -4.56
N HIS A 7 35.32 5.99 -5.89
CA HIS A 7 34.44 6.88 -6.64
C HIS A 7 33.03 6.34 -6.65
N MET A 8 32.28 6.66 -5.62
CA MET A 8 30.83 6.42 -5.57
C MET A 8 30.13 7.45 -6.49
N GLU A 9 29.82 7.05 -7.72
CA GLU A 9 29.02 7.87 -8.64
C GLU A 9 27.64 8.14 -8.03
N ARG A 10 27.32 9.40 -7.77
CA ARG A 10 25.98 9.83 -7.34
C ARG A 10 24.98 9.59 -8.47
N PRO A 11 23.80 9.05 -8.21
CA PRO A 11 22.77 8.88 -9.23
C PRO A 11 22.42 10.26 -9.82
N LYS A 12 22.41 10.36 -11.16
CA LYS A 12 22.07 11.59 -11.89
C LYS A 12 20.61 11.97 -11.58
N THR A 13 20.43 13.03 -10.83
CA THR A 13 19.10 13.61 -10.60
C THR A 13 18.54 14.18 -11.89
N MET A 14 17.33 13.72 -12.27
CA MET A 14 16.63 14.22 -13.44
C MET A 14 16.25 15.70 -13.22
N THR A 15 16.73 16.60 -14.07
CA THR A 15 16.41 18.03 -13.97
C THR A 15 15.03 18.31 -14.56
N ARG A 16 14.38 19.42 -14.12
CA ARG A 16 13.10 19.87 -14.69
C ARG A 16 13.15 20.04 -16.20
N ARG A 17 14.30 20.43 -16.73
CA ARG A 17 14.52 20.60 -18.17
C ARG A 17 14.54 19.28 -18.92
N SER A 18 15.23 18.25 -18.41
CA SER A 18 15.24 16.92 -19.03
C SER A 18 13.89 16.23 -18.95
N PHE A 19 13.08 16.53 -17.94
CA PHE A 19 11.70 16.05 -17.85
C PHE A 19 10.81 16.70 -18.94
N LEU A 20 10.92 18.00 -19.16
CA LEU A 20 10.17 18.73 -20.20
C LEU A 20 10.58 18.33 -21.62
N GLU A 21 11.86 18.06 -21.86
CA GLU A 21 12.36 17.59 -23.15
C GLU A 21 11.82 16.18 -23.48
N SER A 22 11.69 15.31 -22.48
CA SER A 22 11.11 13.96 -22.65
C SER A 22 9.61 13.98 -22.96
N THR A 23 8.87 14.98 -22.44
CA THR A 23 7.43 15.12 -22.69
C THR A 23 7.11 15.76 -24.05
N SER A 24 8.05 16.54 -24.61
CA SER A 24 7.88 17.17 -25.92
C SER A 24 7.87 16.16 -27.07
N CYS A 25 8.58 15.04 -26.95
CA CYS A 25 8.57 13.97 -27.97
C CYS A 25 7.24 13.21 -28.01
N LEU A 26 6.52 13.09 -26.89
CA LEU A 26 5.18 12.48 -26.84
C LEU A 26 4.11 13.33 -27.52
N GLY A 27 4.23 14.65 -27.46
CA GLY A 27 3.31 15.59 -28.13
C GLY A 27 3.38 15.51 -29.65
N ALA A 28 4.57 15.37 -30.23
CA ALA A 28 4.79 15.25 -31.67
C ALA A 28 4.25 13.94 -32.25
N ALA A 29 4.35 12.84 -31.50
CA ALA A 29 3.81 11.54 -31.90
C ALA A 29 2.27 11.53 -31.95
N LEU A 30 1.62 12.24 -31.03
CA LEU A 30 0.15 12.37 -30.98
C LEU A 30 -0.39 13.29 -32.12
N TRP A 31 0.40 14.26 -32.60
CA TRP A 31 0.00 15.13 -33.70
C TRP A 31 0.11 14.43 -35.06
N ALA A 32 1.14 13.60 -35.26
CA ALA A 32 1.31 12.80 -36.46
C ALA A 32 0.20 11.74 -36.64
N ALA A 33 -0.34 11.19 -35.57
CA ALA A 33 -1.43 10.21 -35.60
C ALA A 33 -2.77 10.79 -36.09
N ARG A 34 -2.95 12.12 -36.10
CA ARG A 34 -4.16 12.78 -36.60
C ARG A 34 -4.18 12.99 -38.11
N MET A 35 -3.05 12.86 -38.78
CA MET A 35 -2.93 13.13 -40.21
C MET A 35 -3.13 11.90 -41.13
N PHE A 36 -3.19 10.71 -40.55
CA PHE A 36 -3.50 9.48 -41.27
C PHE A 36 -4.82 8.92 -40.77
N PRO A 37 -5.84 8.74 -41.64
CA PRO A 37 -7.02 7.99 -41.27
C PRO A 37 -6.57 6.52 -41.08
N VAL A 38 -6.20 6.16 -39.87
CA VAL A 38 -6.16 4.76 -39.49
C VAL A 38 -7.62 4.33 -39.55
N THR A 39 -7.98 3.64 -40.61
CA THR A 39 -9.16 2.79 -40.60
C THR A 39 -8.96 1.83 -39.45
N ALA A 40 -9.50 2.19 -38.30
CA ALA A 40 -9.56 1.34 -37.16
C ALA A 40 -10.34 0.10 -37.58
N MET A 41 -9.64 -0.96 -37.94
CA MET A 41 -10.17 -2.29 -37.71
C MET A 41 -10.42 -2.31 -36.21
N ALA A 42 -11.62 -1.90 -35.81
CA ALA A 42 -12.16 -2.19 -34.53
C ALA A 42 -12.38 -3.71 -34.48
N GLY A 43 -11.26 -4.43 -34.44
CA GLY A 43 -11.29 -5.69 -33.79
C GLY A 43 -11.73 -5.38 -32.35
N GLU A 44 -12.89 -5.91 -31.96
CA GLU A 44 -13.23 -6.05 -30.56
C GLU A 44 -12.04 -6.71 -29.87
N ALA A 45 -11.09 -5.87 -29.44
CA ALA A 45 -10.26 -6.22 -28.32
C ALA A 45 -11.27 -6.38 -27.18
N ALA A 46 -11.86 -7.58 -27.11
CA ALA A 46 -12.47 -8.04 -25.89
C ALA A 46 -11.55 -7.51 -24.80
N SER A 47 -12.06 -6.65 -23.95
CA SER A 47 -11.47 -6.33 -22.67
C SER A 47 -11.49 -7.66 -21.90
N ALA A 48 -10.58 -8.57 -22.27
CA ALA A 48 -10.15 -9.60 -21.36
C ALA A 48 -9.59 -8.81 -20.19
N GLY A 49 -10.48 -8.48 -19.25
CA GLY A 49 -10.12 -7.84 -18.04
C GLY A 49 -8.91 -8.60 -17.56
N ARG A 50 -7.80 -7.89 -17.33
CA ARG A 50 -6.66 -8.49 -16.63
C ARG A 50 -7.25 -8.99 -15.32
N VAL A 51 -7.67 -10.25 -15.32
CA VAL A 51 -8.02 -10.94 -14.10
C VAL A 51 -6.68 -11.02 -13.36
N GLY A 52 -6.46 -10.02 -12.52
CA GLY A 52 -5.33 -10.06 -11.61
C GLY A 52 -5.43 -11.34 -10.79
N PRO A 53 -4.37 -11.75 -10.09
CA PRO A 53 -4.38 -12.97 -9.30
C PRO A 53 -5.64 -12.99 -8.43
N GLN A 54 -6.33 -14.12 -8.40
CA GLN A 54 -7.55 -14.29 -7.62
C GLN A 54 -7.29 -13.87 -6.16
N PRO A 55 -8.22 -13.18 -5.52
CA PRO A 55 -8.07 -12.81 -4.12
C PRO A 55 -7.97 -14.07 -3.26
N ILE A 56 -7.09 -14.07 -2.26
CA ILE A 56 -7.00 -15.11 -1.24
C ILE A 56 -8.11 -14.97 -0.19
N ALA A 57 -8.64 -13.76 -0.03
CA ALA A 57 -9.79 -13.43 0.79
C ALA A 57 -10.54 -12.27 0.15
N ASP A 58 -11.89 -12.30 0.23
CA ASP A 58 -12.78 -11.26 -0.27
C ASP A 58 -14.04 -11.21 0.62
N LYS A 59 -14.39 -10.02 1.11
CA LYS A 59 -15.63 -9.76 1.88
C LYS A 59 -16.47 -8.64 1.24
N GLY A 60 -16.21 -8.31 -0.01
CA GLY A 60 -16.88 -7.22 -0.70
C GLY A 60 -16.22 -5.88 -0.38
N PHE A 61 -16.27 -5.40 0.86
CA PHE A 61 -15.67 -4.13 1.26
C PHE A 61 -14.14 -4.07 1.07
N ALA A 62 -13.47 -5.23 1.01
CA ALA A 62 -12.06 -5.34 0.66
C ALA A 62 -11.72 -6.75 0.17
N SER A 63 -10.65 -6.84 -0.63
CA SER A 63 -10.06 -8.11 -1.06
C SER A 63 -8.56 -8.13 -0.76
N VAL A 64 -8.01 -9.31 -0.47
CA VAL A 64 -6.58 -9.51 -0.27
C VAL A 64 -6.01 -10.29 -1.44
N ARG A 65 -4.91 -9.80 -2.02
CA ARG A 65 -4.25 -10.39 -3.19
C ARG A 65 -2.77 -10.56 -2.97
N LYS A 66 -2.21 -11.68 -3.42
CA LYS A 66 -0.75 -11.85 -3.49
C LYS A 66 -0.22 -10.95 -4.60
N VAL A 67 0.75 -10.08 -4.29
CA VAL A 67 1.40 -9.16 -5.24
C VAL A 67 2.87 -9.46 -5.44
N GLY A 68 3.46 -10.30 -4.59
CA GLY A 68 4.83 -10.77 -4.68
C GLY A 68 5.06 -11.93 -3.73
N ASP A 69 6.27 -12.51 -3.73
CA ASP A 69 6.59 -13.58 -2.79
C ASP A 69 6.62 -13.03 -1.37
N GLY A 70 5.74 -13.60 -0.51
CA GLY A 70 5.51 -13.11 0.84
C GLY A 70 4.83 -11.75 0.94
N VAL A 71 4.42 -11.11 -0.17
CA VAL A 71 3.83 -9.77 -0.17
C VAL A 71 2.38 -9.82 -0.63
N TYR A 72 1.50 -9.22 0.19
CA TYR A 72 0.05 -9.22 -0.02
C TYR A 72 -0.50 -7.81 0.13
N ALA A 73 -1.40 -7.42 -0.78
CA ALA A 73 -2.11 -6.15 -0.73
C ALA A 73 -3.56 -6.37 -0.30
N THR A 74 -4.02 -5.56 0.63
CA THR A 74 -5.44 -5.42 0.98
C THR A 74 -5.98 -4.22 0.20
N ILE A 75 -6.92 -4.48 -0.70
CA ILE A 75 -7.52 -3.48 -1.58
C ILE A 75 -8.94 -3.20 -1.09
N SER A 76 -9.19 -1.97 -0.69
CA SER A 76 -10.48 -1.49 -0.23
C SER A 76 -11.45 -1.27 -1.39
N ASP A 77 -12.74 -1.56 -1.16
CA ASP A 77 -13.85 -1.18 -2.04
C ASP A 77 -14.90 -0.39 -1.23
N PRO A 78 -14.74 0.94 -1.09
CA PRO A 78 -15.65 1.76 -0.29
C PRO A 78 -17.08 1.79 -0.80
N SER A 79 -17.34 1.32 -2.04
CA SER A 79 -18.71 1.21 -2.57
C SER A 79 -19.51 0.06 -1.94
N LYS A 80 -18.80 -0.89 -1.29
CA LYS A 80 -19.38 -2.10 -0.70
C LYS A 80 -19.27 -2.15 0.83
N GLY A 81 -18.64 -1.17 1.43
CA GLY A 81 -18.50 -1.06 2.88
C GLY A 81 -17.32 -0.17 3.27
N LEU A 82 -17.35 0.33 4.50
CA LEU A 82 -16.40 1.32 4.98
C LEU A 82 -15.43 0.75 6.04
N GLU A 83 -15.37 -0.55 6.20
CA GLU A 83 -14.58 -1.21 7.25
C GLU A 83 -13.09 -0.96 7.10
N THR A 84 -12.59 -0.95 5.87
CA THR A 84 -11.20 -0.63 5.57
C THR A 84 -11.03 0.85 5.20
N LEU A 85 -11.75 1.36 4.20
CA LEU A 85 -11.72 2.71 3.64
C LEU A 85 -10.37 3.09 3.00
N SER A 86 -9.25 2.56 3.50
CA SER A 86 -7.90 2.68 2.95
C SER A 86 -7.39 1.35 2.40
N ASN A 87 -6.36 1.39 1.59
CA ASN A 87 -5.60 0.21 1.21
C ASN A 87 -4.52 -0.09 2.24
N GLY A 88 -4.14 -1.35 2.35
CA GLY A 88 -3.08 -1.80 3.24
C GLY A 88 -2.44 -3.08 2.72
N GLY A 89 -1.96 -3.92 3.62
CA GLY A 89 -1.38 -5.20 3.23
C GLY A 89 -0.59 -5.86 4.34
N PHE A 90 0.15 -6.91 3.97
CA PHE A 90 1.06 -7.56 4.89
C PHE A 90 2.24 -8.22 4.17
N ILE A 91 3.33 -8.35 4.90
CA ILE A 91 4.53 -9.01 4.45
C ILE A 91 4.76 -10.23 5.34
N VAL A 92 5.01 -11.38 4.72
CA VAL A 92 5.30 -12.64 5.41
C VAL A 92 6.75 -13.01 5.14
N GLY A 93 7.57 -12.97 6.16
CA GLY A 93 8.93 -13.47 6.15
C GLY A 93 9.00 -14.92 6.64
N THR A 94 10.23 -15.43 6.77
CA THR A 94 10.49 -16.80 7.26
C THR A 94 10.24 -16.95 8.75
N GLU A 95 10.45 -15.91 9.54
CA GLU A 95 10.38 -15.95 11.01
C GLU A 95 9.24 -15.12 11.59
N ALA A 96 8.80 -14.07 10.87
CA ALA A 96 7.77 -13.17 11.32
C ALA A 96 7.02 -12.53 10.16
N ALA A 97 5.86 -11.93 10.46
CA ALA A 97 5.08 -11.12 9.55
C ALA A 97 4.92 -9.69 10.06
N LEU A 98 4.70 -8.75 9.15
CA LEU A 98 4.37 -7.36 9.39
C LEU A 98 3.02 -7.06 8.75
N LEU A 99 2.11 -6.46 9.50
CA LEU A 99 0.86 -5.89 8.99
C LEU A 99 1.10 -4.43 8.61
N ILE A 100 0.37 -3.92 7.63
CA ILE A 100 0.45 -2.52 7.19
C ILE A 100 -0.97 -1.97 7.19
N GLU A 101 -1.21 -0.89 7.91
CA GLU A 101 -2.43 -0.18 8.20
C GLU A 101 -3.37 -0.89 9.20
N GLY A 102 -3.94 -0.07 10.08
CA GLY A 102 -5.00 -0.46 11.00
C GLY A 102 -6.41 -0.31 10.41
N PHE A 103 -6.54 0.37 9.28
CA PHE A 103 -7.82 0.68 8.65
C PHE A 103 -8.77 1.53 9.50
N ARG A 104 -9.97 1.78 8.97
CA ARG A 104 -11.00 2.56 9.64
C ARG A 104 -11.64 1.84 10.82
N SER A 105 -11.60 0.51 10.88
CA SER A 105 -12.33 -0.24 11.90
C SER A 105 -11.61 -1.51 12.35
N PRO A 106 -11.92 -2.01 13.56
CA PRO A 106 -11.48 -3.33 14.00
C PRO A 106 -11.86 -4.46 13.04
N ALA A 107 -12.98 -4.35 12.33
CA ALA A 107 -13.42 -5.35 11.34
C ALA A 107 -12.49 -5.37 10.11
N GLY A 108 -12.01 -4.20 9.65
CA GLY A 108 -11.03 -4.10 8.58
C GLY A 108 -9.67 -4.70 8.98
N ALA A 109 -9.21 -4.39 10.20
CA ALA A 109 -7.98 -4.94 10.75
C ALA A 109 -8.07 -6.46 10.95
N SER A 110 -9.19 -6.97 11.48
CA SER A 110 -9.45 -8.41 11.63
C SER A 110 -9.44 -9.11 10.28
N PHE A 111 -10.10 -8.54 9.27
CA PHE A 111 -10.13 -9.12 7.93
C PHE A 111 -8.73 -9.34 7.35
N GLN A 112 -7.84 -8.33 7.47
CA GLN A 112 -6.46 -8.45 7.02
C GLN A 112 -5.68 -9.49 7.83
N PHE A 113 -5.84 -9.50 9.16
CA PHE A 113 -5.19 -10.45 10.05
C PHE A 113 -5.63 -11.89 9.72
N ASP A 114 -6.92 -12.12 9.51
CA ASP A 114 -7.47 -13.43 9.17
C ASP A 114 -6.92 -13.92 7.82
N ALA A 115 -6.80 -13.02 6.83
CA ALA A 115 -6.19 -13.35 5.54
C ALA A 115 -4.70 -13.73 5.69
N LEU A 116 -3.94 -13.01 6.54
CA LEU A 116 -2.57 -13.39 6.87
C LEU A 116 -2.53 -14.79 7.50
N ARG A 117 -3.43 -15.11 8.41
CA ARG A 117 -3.49 -16.41 9.08
C ARG A 117 -3.88 -17.57 8.16
N GLN A 118 -4.52 -17.32 7.03
CA GLN A 118 -4.75 -18.32 5.99
C GLN A 118 -3.46 -18.74 5.30
N VAL A 119 -2.51 -17.82 5.13
CA VAL A 119 -1.28 -18.06 4.36
C VAL A 119 -0.05 -18.32 5.24
N SER A 120 -0.07 -17.93 6.51
CA SER A 120 1.07 -18.10 7.41
C SER A 120 0.69 -18.23 8.88
N LYS A 121 1.49 -18.98 9.63
CA LYS A 121 1.41 -19.16 11.09
C LYS A 121 2.53 -18.46 11.84
N VAL A 122 3.49 -17.83 11.14
CA VAL A 122 4.58 -17.10 11.80
C VAL A 122 4.02 -15.99 12.70
N PRO A 123 4.71 -15.62 13.79
CA PRO A 123 4.26 -14.54 14.66
C PRO A 123 4.19 -13.21 13.89
N VAL A 124 3.21 -12.38 14.23
CA VAL A 124 3.17 -10.99 13.74
C VAL A 124 4.06 -10.15 14.63
N ARG A 125 5.08 -9.53 14.05
CA ARG A 125 6.04 -8.69 14.77
C ARG A 125 5.45 -7.36 15.18
N ALA A 126 4.72 -6.74 14.25
CA ALA A 126 4.05 -5.45 14.46
C ALA A 126 2.98 -5.20 13.37
N ALA A 127 2.16 -4.20 13.62
CA ALA A 127 1.37 -3.51 12.60
C ALA A 127 1.97 -2.10 12.42
N LEU A 128 2.18 -1.67 11.16
CA LEU A 128 2.76 -0.39 10.79
C LEU A 128 1.67 0.56 10.30
N ASP A 129 1.50 1.70 10.96
CA ASP A 129 0.69 2.80 10.43
C ASP A 129 1.56 3.73 9.59
N THR A 130 1.16 3.98 8.34
CA THR A 130 1.89 4.90 7.47
C THR A 130 1.73 6.36 7.92
N HIS A 131 0.57 6.71 8.47
CA HIS A 131 0.27 8.04 9.00
C HIS A 131 -0.95 8.03 9.96
N TYR A 132 -1.28 9.20 10.50
CA TYR A 132 -2.22 9.36 11.62
C TYR A 132 -3.72 9.39 11.24
N HIS A 133 -4.11 9.37 9.96
CA HIS A 133 -5.52 9.47 9.59
C HIS A 133 -6.34 8.29 10.09
N PHE A 134 -7.61 8.56 10.39
CA PHE A 134 -8.51 7.61 11.06
C PHE A 134 -8.75 6.33 10.25
N ASP A 135 -8.77 6.43 8.93
CA ASP A 135 -8.94 5.31 8.01
C ASP A 135 -7.70 4.40 7.89
N HIS A 136 -6.62 4.77 8.58
CA HIS A 136 -5.38 4.00 8.69
C HIS A 136 -5.12 3.48 10.11
N THR A 137 -5.82 4.01 11.13
CA THR A 137 -5.42 3.80 12.54
C THR A 137 -6.54 3.32 13.47
N LEU A 138 -7.84 3.54 13.15
CA LEU A 138 -8.91 3.22 14.11
C LEU A 138 -9.09 1.72 14.37
N GLY A 139 -8.68 0.86 13.46
CA GLY A 139 -8.69 -0.58 13.65
C GLY A 139 -7.53 -1.12 14.52
N ASN A 140 -6.56 -0.27 14.91
CA ASN A 140 -5.43 -0.66 15.78
C ASN A 140 -5.87 -1.27 17.10
N ALA A 141 -7.06 -0.92 17.59
CA ALA A 141 -7.66 -1.55 18.77
C ALA A 141 -7.73 -3.08 18.65
N PHE A 142 -8.00 -3.60 17.45
CA PHE A 142 -7.99 -5.04 17.21
C PHE A 142 -6.59 -5.63 17.37
N TYR A 143 -5.57 -5.00 16.76
CA TYR A 143 -4.19 -5.48 16.88
C TYR A 143 -3.67 -5.41 18.32
N GLY A 144 -3.96 -4.33 19.04
CA GLY A 144 -3.63 -4.18 20.45
C GLY A 144 -4.24 -5.29 21.32
N ALA A 145 -5.51 -5.67 21.06
CA ALA A 145 -6.18 -6.77 21.75
C ALA A 145 -5.54 -8.14 21.44
N GLN A 146 -4.85 -8.28 20.31
CA GLN A 146 -4.06 -9.47 19.98
C GLN A 146 -2.62 -9.42 20.52
N GLY A 147 -2.25 -8.39 21.27
CA GLY A 147 -0.88 -8.18 21.77
C GLY A 147 0.12 -7.80 20.67
N ILE A 148 -0.34 -7.33 19.52
CA ILE A 148 0.51 -6.91 18.42
C ILE A 148 0.90 -5.44 18.62
N ALA A 149 2.21 -5.16 18.63
CA ALA A 149 2.73 -3.80 18.73
C ALA A 149 2.35 -2.96 17.50
N ILE A 150 2.03 -1.69 17.70
CA ILE A 150 1.79 -0.73 16.62
C ILE A 150 3.05 0.10 16.43
N TRP A 151 3.59 0.09 15.22
CA TRP A 151 4.72 0.91 14.83
C TRP A 151 4.26 2.07 13.94
N ALA A 152 4.75 3.25 14.23
CA ALA A 152 4.43 4.45 13.45
C ALA A 152 5.56 5.48 13.60
N HIS A 153 5.56 6.49 12.74
CA HIS A 153 6.46 7.63 12.91
C HIS A 153 6.17 8.35 14.25
N GLU A 154 7.19 8.83 14.95
CA GLU A 154 7.11 9.48 16.28
C GLU A 154 6.04 10.58 16.39
N LYS A 155 5.73 11.26 15.27
CA LYS A 155 4.70 12.33 15.22
C LYS A 155 3.28 11.80 15.07
N THR A 156 3.08 10.50 14.79
CA THR A 156 1.75 9.94 14.52
C THR A 156 0.86 10.01 15.74
N ALA A 157 1.28 9.47 16.89
CA ALA A 157 0.47 9.48 18.10
C ALA A 157 0.12 10.91 18.59
N PRO A 158 1.07 11.87 18.67
CA PRO A 158 0.74 13.25 19.01
C PRO A 158 -0.26 13.92 18.06
N LEU A 159 -0.19 13.61 16.75
CA LEU A 159 -1.14 14.13 15.77
C LEU A 159 -2.53 13.52 15.94
N MET A 160 -2.63 12.22 16.24
CA MET A 160 -3.91 11.57 16.55
C MET A 160 -4.59 12.23 17.74
N VAL A 161 -3.87 12.46 18.84
CA VAL A 161 -4.40 13.16 20.01
C VAL A 161 -4.84 14.57 19.67
N LYS A 162 -4.05 15.31 18.91
CA LYS A 162 -4.36 16.69 18.50
C LYS A 162 -5.60 16.79 17.63
N VAL A 163 -5.82 15.82 16.75
CA VAL A 163 -6.89 15.88 15.73
C VAL A 163 -8.17 15.21 16.23
N TYR A 164 -8.05 14.08 16.93
CA TYR A 164 -9.20 13.25 17.32
C TYR A 164 -9.51 13.27 18.81
N GLY A 165 -8.66 13.91 19.62
CA GLY A 165 -8.80 14.00 21.07
C GLY A 165 -8.12 12.85 21.82
N PRO A 166 -8.02 12.98 23.17
CA PRO A 166 -7.40 11.98 24.02
C PRO A 166 -8.19 10.67 24.00
N GLY A 167 -7.51 9.55 24.06
CA GLY A 167 -8.09 8.20 24.02
C GLY A 167 -8.01 7.51 22.64
N GLN A 168 -7.61 8.21 21.60
CA GLN A 168 -7.31 7.63 20.27
C GLN A 168 -5.85 7.15 20.16
N GLU A 169 -5.12 7.13 21.27
CA GLU A 169 -3.68 6.85 21.37
C GLU A 169 -3.33 5.36 21.27
N LEU A 170 -4.08 4.57 20.52
CA LEU A 170 -3.82 3.13 20.41
C LEU A 170 -2.57 2.78 19.61
N ALA A 171 -1.87 3.78 19.07
CA ALA A 171 -0.53 3.63 18.53
C ALA A 171 0.51 3.92 19.61
N ARG A 172 0.83 2.96 20.48
CA ARG A 172 2.06 3.02 21.24
C ARG A 172 3.21 2.72 20.28
N ALA A 173 3.85 3.78 19.79
CA ALA A 173 5.09 3.65 19.06
C ALA A 173 6.16 3.17 20.06
N GLU A 174 6.46 1.89 20.07
CA GLU A 174 7.71 1.37 20.59
C GLU A 174 8.70 1.39 19.44
N MET A 175 9.51 2.44 19.39
CA MET A 175 10.73 2.45 18.58
C MET A 175 11.87 1.81 19.34
#